data_c12522436bc1f8c42882014e408976ca
#
_entry.id   c12522436bc1f8c42882014e408976ca
#
_cell.length_a   1.000
_cell.length_b   1.000
_cell.length_c   1.000
_cell.angle_alpha   90.00
_cell.angle_beta   90.00
_cell.angle_gamma   90.00
#
_symmetry.space_group_name_H-M   'P 1'
#
loop_
_entity.id
_entity.type
_entity.pdbx_description
1 polymer ?
#
loop_
_entity_poly.entity_id
_entity_poly.type
_entity_poly.pdbx_seq_one_letter_code
_entity_poly.pdbx_strand_id
1 'polypeptide(L)'
;TTSIKKIREIINKTQSSDLKVGYKFGLEFLNSKNGRTFVSKIKNKTIFADLKLHDIPNTVERAIYPLVTNVRPYMLTLHIGGGEKMLKNAVFAATEASKKSNIQKPLLLGVTVLTSLNNKDLQEMGHTISITKSVENYSNIAKKAKLDGIVCSPLEVKLVKNMHGNILKVITPGIRLEKSFNDDQSRFLSP
;
A
#
# COMPACT_ATOMS: atom_id res chain seq x y z
N THR A 1 10.27 -1.01 -13.34
CA THR A 1 10.50 -0.50 -14.70
C THR A 1 9.51 0.60 -15.05
N THR A 2 9.95 1.64 -15.74
CA THR A 2 9.13 2.73 -16.30
C THR A 2 8.74 2.49 -17.77
N SER A 3 9.23 1.41 -18.39
CA SER A 3 8.94 1.09 -19.79
C SER A 3 7.50 0.56 -19.96
N ILE A 4 6.65 1.34 -20.60
CA ILE A 4 5.28 0.94 -20.96
C ILE A 4 5.27 -0.31 -21.84
N LYS A 5 6.22 -0.44 -22.79
CA LYS A 5 6.35 -1.62 -23.65
C LYS A 5 6.56 -2.88 -22.80
N LYS A 6 7.53 -2.85 -21.89
CA LYS A 6 7.82 -3.99 -21.00
C LYS A 6 6.64 -4.33 -20.08
N ILE A 7 5.90 -3.33 -19.58
CA ILE A 7 4.69 -3.56 -18.76
C ILE A 7 3.59 -4.23 -19.57
N ARG A 8 3.35 -3.80 -20.80
CA ARG A 8 2.38 -4.48 -21.70
C ARG A 8 2.75 -5.93 -21.95
N GLU A 9 4.05 -6.21 -22.19
CA GLU A 9 4.54 -7.58 -22.34
C GLU A 9 4.29 -8.42 -21.09
N ILE A 10 4.55 -7.87 -19.89
CA ILE A 10 4.27 -8.55 -18.62
C ILE A 10 2.77 -8.85 -18.48
N ILE A 11 1.92 -7.83 -18.70
CA ILE A 11 0.46 -8.00 -18.60
C ILE A 11 -0.03 -9.09 -19.56
N ASN A 12 0.48 -9.12 -20.79
CA ASN A 12 0.09 -10.11 -21.79
C ASN A 12 0.56 -11.52 -21.43
N LYS A 13 1.79 -11.65 -20.91
CA LYS A 13 2.38 -12.95 -20.54
C LYS A 13 1.83 -13.54 -19.24
N THR A 14 1.23 -12.71 -18.38
CA THR A 14 0.70 -13.15 -17.09
C THR A 14 -0.82 -13.23 -17.05
N GLN A 15 -1.48 -13.27 -18.21
CA GLN A 15 -2.91 -13.56 -18.26
C GLN A 15 -3.16 -15.03 -17.91
N SER A 16 -4.17 -15.27 -17.09
CA SER A 16 -4.58 -16.61 -16.68
C SER A 16 -6.10 -16.69 -16.69
N SER A 17 -6.65 -17.85 -17.10
CA SER A 17 -8.06 -18.21 -16.94
C SER A 17 -8.35 -18.66 -15.50
N ASP A 18 -7.37 -19.25 -14.83
CA ASP A 18 -7.54 -19.95 -13.56
C ASP A 18 -7.20 -19.10 -12.35
N LEU A 19 -6.39 -18.05 -12.56
CA LEU A 19 -5.93 -17.16 -11.51
C LEU A 19 -6.40 -15.72 -11.74
N LYS A 20 -6.90 -15.10 -10.68
CA LYS A 20 -7.19 -13.66 -10.68
C LYS A 20 -5.88 -12.86 -10.51
N VAL A 21 -5.35 -12.35 -11.62
CA VAL A 21 -4.09 -11.61 -11.65
C VAL A 21 -4.35 -10.11 -11.47
N GLY A 22 -3.60 -9.49 -10.56
CA GLY A 22 -3.55 -8.04 -10.35
C GLY A 22 -2.14 -7.48 -10.52
N TYR A 23 -2.03 -6.17 -10.75
CA TYR A 23 -0.75 -5.50 -11.00
C TYR A 23 -0.53 -4.37 -10.02
N LYS A 24 0.63 -4.38 -9.38
CA LYS A 24 1.08 -3.31 -8.48
C LYS A 24 1.93 -2.29 -9.25
N PHE A 25 1.53 -1.03 -9.17
CA PHE A 25 2.28 0.10 -9.71
C PHE A 25 2.78 0.97 -8.56
N GLY A 26 4.09 1.08 -8.44
CA GLY A 26 4.75 1.87 -7.40
C GLY A 26 5.02 3.32 -7.81
N LEU A 27 5.71 4.05 -6.91
CA LEU A 27 6.05 5.47 -7.05
C LEU A 27 6.77 5.77 -8.37
N GLU A 28 7.80 4.99 -8.71
CA GLU A 28 8.60 5.19 -9.92
C GLU A 28 7.74 5.24 -11.18
N PHE A 29 6.87 4.25 -11.37
CA PHE A 29 6.04 4.18 -12.57
C PHE A 29 4.92 5.21 -12.56
N LEU A 30 4.19 5.37 -11.45
CA LEU A 30 3.07 6.31 -11.38
C LEU A 30 3.49 7.78 -11.46
N ASN A 31 4.76 8.10 -11.17
CA ASN A 31 5.34 9.43 -11.34
C ASN A 31 6.09 9.61 -12.67
N SER A 32 6.22 8.56 -13.48
CA SER A 32 6.79 8.71 -14.82
C SER A 32 5.85 9.49 -15.76
N LYS A 33 6.41 10.08 -16.83
CA LYS A 33 5.71 10.98 -17.77
C LYS A 33 4.32 10.52 -18.20
N ASN A 34 4.12 9.21 -18.39
CA ASN A 34 2.85 8.65 -18.86
C ASN A 34 2.26 7.59 -17.92
N GLY A 35 2.85 7.38 -16.75
CA GLY A 35 2.50 6.27 -15.87
C GLY A 35 1.03 6.25 -15.46
N ARG A 36 0.53 7.35 -14.90
CA ARG A 36 -0.88 7.45 -14.45
C ARG A 36 -1.86 7.32 -15.62
N THR A 37 -1.57 7.99 -16.75
CA THR A 37 -2.38 7.91 -17.96
C THR A 37 -2.40 6.49 -18.54
N PHE A 38 -1.29 5.78 -18.46
CA PHE A 38 -1.25 4.38 -18.88
C PHE A 38 -2.10 3.50 -17.97
N VAL A 39 -1.94 3.61 -16.65
CA VAL A 39 -2.68 2.78 -15.68
C VAL A 39 -4.19 3.04 -15.78
N SER A 40 -4.62 4.29 -15.96
CA SER A 40 -6.04 4.64 -16.11
C SER A 40 -6.72 4.01 -17.33
N LYS A 41 -5.94 3.60 -18.33
CA LYS A 41 -6.43 2.92 -19.55
C LYS A 41 -6.47 1.40 -19.44
N ILE A 42 -5.91 0.82 -18.37
CA ILE A 42 -5.97 -0.63 -18.14
C ILE A 42 -7.39 -1.01 -17.70
N LYS A 43 -8.07 -1.82 -18.51
CA LYS A 43 -9.42 -2.30 -18.21
C LYS A 43 -9.39 -3.75 -17.76
N ASN A 44 -10.37 -4.14 -16.95
CA ASN A 44 -10.60 -5.54 -16.52
C ASN A 44 -9.40 -6.18 -15.79
N LYS A 45 -8.60 -5.38 -15.09
CA LYS A 45 -7.49 -5.84 -14.26
C LYS A 45 -7.55 -5.20 -12.88
N THR A 46 -7.15 -5.95 -11.87
CA THR A 46 -7.01 -5.46 -10.50
C THR A 46 -5.75 -4.59 -10.41
N ILE A 47 -5.89 -3.32 -10.03
CA ILE A 47 -4.79 -2.36 -9.91
C ILE A 47 -4.50 -2.10 -8.44
N PHE A 48 -3.25 -2.24 -8.05
CA PHE A 48 -2.73 -1.83 -6.74
C PHE A 48 -1.83 -0.59 -6.92
N ALA A 49 -2.29 0.57 -6.48
CA ALA A 49 -1.51 1.81 -6.48
C ALA A 49 -0.69 1.91 -5.18
N ASP A 50 0.60 1.56 -5.25
CA ASP A 50 1.50 1.56 -4.11
C ASP A 50 2.28 2.88 -4.01
N LEU A 51 1.59 3.93 -3.56
CA LEU A 51 2.10 5.31 -3.49
C LEU A 51 2.60 5.70 -2.10
N LYS A 52 2.18 4.99 -1.04
CA LYS A 52 2.52 5.29 0.35
C LYS A 52 2.34 6.78 0.70
N LEU A 53 1.17 7.34 0.33
CA LEU A 53 0.89 8.78 0.51
C LEU A 53 1.13 9.21 1.95
N HIS A 54 1.94 10.26 2.12
CA HIS A 54 2.36 10.78 3.40
C HIS A 54 2.55 12.29 3.29
N ASP A 55 1.58 13.05 3.77
CA ASP A 55 1.57 14.51 3.75
C ASP A 55 0.56 15.01 4.79
N ILE A 56 0.38 16.32 4.93
CA ILE A 56 -0.67 16.88 5.79
C ILE A 56 -2.07 16.42 5.33
N PRO A 57 -3.06 16.35 6.25
CA PRO A 57 -4.37 15.75 5.97
C PRO A 57 -5.08 16.27 4.73
N ASN A 58 -5.09 17.58 4.51
CA ASN A 58 -5.75 18.21 3.38
C ASN A 58 -5.10 17.88 2.03
N THR A 59 -3.76 17.79 2.00
CA THR A 59 -3.01 17.41 0.78
C THR A 59 -3.33 15.99 0.37
N VAL A 60 -3.30 15.05 1.33
CA VAL A 60 -3.62 13.64 1.07
C VAL A 60 -5.09 13.49 0.63
N GLU A 61 -6.03 14.16 1.29
CA GLU A 61 -7.44 14.17 0.93
C GLU A 61 -7.64 14.57 -0.54
N ARG A 62 -7.05 15.71 -0.94
CA ARG A 62 -7.13 16.20 -2.32
C ARG A 62 -6.44 15.30 -3.34
N ALA A 63 -5.33 14.64 -2.97
CA ALA A 63 -4.62 13.71 -3.85
C ALA A 63 -5.39 12.41 -4.09
N ILE A 64 -6.14 11.93 -3.11
CA ILE A 64 -6.93 10.70 -3.23
C ILE A 64 -8.04 10.84 -4.24
N TYR A 65 -8.70 11.99 -4.31
CA TYR A 65 -9.84 12.19 -5.19
C TYR A 65 -9.51 11.83 -6.65
N PRO A 66 -8.52 12.45 -7.33
CA PRO A 66 -8.17 12.11 -8.70
C PRO A 66 -7.56 10.70 -8.83
N LEU A 67 -6.93 10.14 -7.81
CA LEU A 67 -6.47 8.77 -7.84
C LEU A 67 -7.64 7.79 -7.94
N VAL A 68 -8.67 7.98 -7.12
CA VAL A 68 -9.85 7.12 -7.11
C VAL A 68 -10.64 7.27 -8.41
N THR A 69 -10.86 8.50 -8.89
CA THR A 69 -11.71 8.75 -10.07
C THR A 69 -11.04 8.40 -11.39
N ASN A 70 -9.73 8.64 -11.53
CA ASN A 70 -9.02 8.51 -12.81
C ASN A 70 -8.25 7.18 -12.90
N VAL A 71 -7.52 6.79 -11.84
CA VAL A 71 -6.74 5.55 -11.82
C VAL A 71 -7.59 4.34 -11.46
N ARG A 72 -8.62 4.54 -10.61
CA ARG A 72 -9.57 3.51 -10.16
C ARG A 72 -8.88 2.28 -9.56
N PRO A 73 -7.97 2.46 -8.59
CA PRO A 73 -7.26 1.34 -8.01
C PRO A 73 -8.21 0.48 -7.18
N TYR A 74 -7.94 -0.82 -7.13
CA TYR A 74 -8.56 -1.74 -6.17
C TYR A 74 -7.96 -1.59 -4.77
N MET A 75 -6.64 -1.30 -4.69
CA MET A 75 -5.91 -1.02 -3.44
C MET A 75 -5.04 0.23 -3.59
N LEU A 76 -4.92 0.98 -2.49
CA LEU A 76 -4.09 2.19 -2.40
C LEU A 76 -3.37 2.23 -1.05
N THR A 77 -2.08 2.54 -1.04
CA THR A 77 -1.29 2.66 0.20
C THR A 77 -1.16 4.09 0.69
N LEU A 78 -1.23 4.23 2.03
CA LEU A 78 -0.99 5.44 2.82
C LEU A 78 0.05 5.13 3.89
N HIS A 79 0.89 6.07 4.28
CA HIS A 79 1.81 5.86 5.41
C HIS A 79 1.11 6.21 6.73
N ILE A 80 1.09 5.26 7.70
CA ILE A 80 0.41 5.49 8.99
C ILE A 80 1.08 6.60 9.80
N GLY A 81 2.38 6.83 9.58
CA GLY A 81 3.13 7.93 10.19
C GLY A 81 2.57 9.33 9.94
N GLY A 82 1.69 9.50 8.94
CA GLY A 82 0.95 10.75 8.73
C GLY A 82 -0.12 11.05 9.78
N GLY A 83 -0.38 10.10 10.70
CA GLY A 83 -1.27 10.26 11.83
C GLY A 83 -2.75 9.99 11.52
N GLU A 84 -3.52 9.83 12.60
CA GLU A 84 -4.93 9.42 12.53
C GLU A 84 -5.79 10.39 11.69
N LYS A 85 -5.56 11.70 11.82
CA LYS A 85 -6.33 12.73 11.08
C LYS A 85 -6.12 12.61 9.57
N MET A 86 -4.87 12.43 9.11
CA MET A 86 -4.57 12.23 7.70
C MET A 86 -5.28 10.97 7.15
N LEU A 87 -5.24 9.88 7.89
CA LEU A 87 -5.86 8.62 7.48
C LEU A 87 -7.40 8.72 7.43
N LYS A 88 -8.03 9.40 8.40
CA LYS A 88 -9.49 9.66 8.40
C LYS A 88 -9.91 10.50 7.20
N ASN A 89 -9.17 11.56 6.90
CA ASN A 89 -9.44 12.39 5.71
C ASN A 89 -9.29 11.57 4.42
N ALA A 90 -8.29 10.68 4.36
CA ALA A 90 -8.12 9.77 3.24
C ALA A 90 -9.31 8.80 3.05
N VAL A 91 -9.80 8.22 4.13
CA VAL A 91 -11.00 7.35 4.11
C VAL A 91 -12.23 8.12 3.65
N PHE A 92 -12.43 9.33 4.15
CA PHE A 92 -13.50 10.22 3.75
C PHE A 92 -13.44 10.54 2.25
N ALA A 93 -12.28 11.01 1.77
CA ALA A 93 -12.08 11.36 0.36
C ALA A 93 -12.32 10.17 -0.59
N ALA A 94 -11.78 8.99 -0.24
CA ALA A 94 -11.99 7.79 -1.05
C ALA A 94 -13.46 7.38 -1.10
N THR A 95 -14.18 7.50 0.01
CA THR A 95 -15.62 7.20 0.08
C THR A 95 -16.43 8.16 -0.78
N GLU A 96 -16.19 9.48 -0.64
CA GLU A 96 -16.92 10.50 -1.41
C GLU A 96 -16.61 10.45 -2.91
N ALA A 97 -15.33 10.28 -3.28
CA ALA A 97 -14.93 10.14 -4.67
C ALA A 97 -15.57 8.92 -5.33
N SER A 98 -15.62 7.80 -4.62
CA SER A 98 -16.23 6.57 -5.12
C SER A 98 -17.74 6.69 -5.29
N LYS A 99 -18.44 7.30 -4.33
CA LYS A 99 -19.89 7.57 -4.43
C LYS A 99 -20.21 8.46 -5.62
N LYS A 100 -19.53 9.61 -5.74
CA LYS A 100 -19.76 10.57 -6.84
C LYS A 100 -19.47 9.98 -8.23
N SER A 101 -18.53 9.06 -8.33
CA SER A 101 -18.14 8.43 -9.60
C SER A 101 -18.86 7.10 -9.87
N ASN A 102 -19.72 6.65 -8.96
CA ASN A 102 -20.40 5.36 -9.01
C ASN A 102 -19.43 4.18 -9.25
N ILE A 103 -18.35 4.12 -8.47
CA ILE A 103 -17.32 3.07 -8.53
C ILE A 103 -17.08 2.46 -7.15
N GLN A 104 -16.51 1.27 -7.13
CA GLN A 104 -16.12 0.62 -5.89
C GLN A 104 -15.04 1.43 -5.16
N LYS A 105 -15.21 1.65 -3.84
CA LYS A 105 -14.18 2.27 -2.99
C LYS A 105 -12.94 1.37 -2.97
N PRO A 106 -11.73 1.91 -3.20
CA PRO A 106 -10.51 1.14 -3.05
C PRO A 106 -10.29 0.71 -1.60
N LEU A 107 -9.62 -0.41 -1.41
CA LEU A 107 -9.08 -0.78 -0.10
C LEU A 107 -7.93 0.16 0.25
N LEU A 108 -8.05 0.88 1.35
CA LEU A 108 -7.00 1.75 1.86
C LEU A 108 -6.12 0.97 2.84
N LEU A 109 -4.84 0.84 2.50
CA LEU A 109 -3.87 0.06 3.25
C LEU A 109 -2.85 0.98 3.91
N GLY A 110 -2.76 0.92 5.23
CA GLY A 110 -1.78 1.69 6.00
C GLY A 110 -0.43 1.00 6.03
N VAL A 111 0.62 1.66 5.54
CA VAL A 111 2.00 1.16 5.66
C VAL A 111 2.50 1.46 7.06
N THR A 112 2.97 0.42 7.75
CA THR A 112 3.52 0.52 9.10
C THR A 112 4.99 0.98 9.07
N VAL A 113 5.92 0.17 9.52
CA VAL A 113 7.36 0.43 9.40
C VAL A 113 7.87 -0.19 8.10
N LEU A 114 8.60 0.59 7.31
CA LEU A 114 9.19 0.10 6.05
C LEU A 114 10.11 -1.10 6.33
N THR A 115 10.01 -2.14 5.50
CA THR A 115 10.77 -3.38 5.67
C THR A 115 12.27 -3.26 5.43
N SER A 116 12.71 -2.12 4.87
CA SER A 116 14.13 -1.74 4.76
C SER A 116 14.74 -1.26 6.07
N LEU A 117 13.92 -0.82 7.06
CA LEU A 117 14.39 -0.27 8.32
C LEU A 117 14.56 -1.38 9.38
N ASN A 118 15.58 -1.21 10.22
CA ASN A 118 15.83 -1.99 11.42
C ASN A 118 15.69 -1.13 12.70
N ASN A 119 15.87 -1.71 13.89
CA ASN A 119 15.69 -0.97 15.14
C ASN A 119 16.71 0.17 15.32
N LYS A 120 17.93 0.03 14.78
CA LYS A 120 18.95 1.07 14.84
C LYS A 120 18.54 2.27 13.99
N ASP A 121 18.04 2.05 12.78
CA ASP A 121 17.54 3.11 11.91
C ASP A 121 16.41 3.89 12.59
N LEU A 122 15.48 3.21 13.28
CA LEU A 122 14.42 3.88 14.04
C LEU A 122 14.97 4.74 15.18
N GLN A 123 15.99 4.26 15.91
CA GLN A 123 16.64 5.02 16.97
C GLN A 123 17.33 6.28 16.42
N GLU A 124 18.04 6.16 15.30
CA GLU A 124 18.68 7.30 14.62
C GLU A 124 17.64 8.33 14.13
N MET A 125 16.42 7.90 13.80
CA MET A 125 15.27 8.76 13.46
C MET A 125 14.58 9.35 14.71
N GLY A 126 15.07 9.08 15.92
CA GLY A 126 14.51 9.58 17.18
C GLY A 126 13.38 8.74 17.78
N HIS A 127 13.12 7.54 17.28
CA HIS A 127 12.14 6.64 17.88
C HIS A 127 12.73 5.93 19.10
N THR A 128 11.99 5.95 20.21
CA THR A 128 12.40 5.33 21.48
C THR A 128 11.85 3.90 21.66
N ILE A 129 10.99 3.45 20.77
CA ILE A 129 10.31 2.14 20.83
C ILE A 129 10.78 1.23 19.71
N SER A 130 10.69 -0.09 19.94
CA SER A 130 11.04 -1.10 18.94
C SER A 130 10.11 -1.07 17.71
N ILE A 131 10.56 -1.70 16.61
CA ILE A 131 9.74 -1.91 15.41
C ILE A 131 8.43 -2.63 15.77
N THR A 132 8.49 -3.70 16.54
CA THR A 132 7.31 -4.46 16.97
C THR A 132 6.30 -3.57 17.68
N LYS A 133 6.77 -2.73 18.63
CA LYS A 133 5.90 -1.80 19.35
C LYS A 133 5.35 -0.69 18.44
N SER A 134 6.14 -0.23 17.49
CA SER A 134 5.68 0.72 16.47
C SER A 134 4.58 0.13 15.60
N VAL A 135 4.71 -1.13 15.16
CA VAL A 135 3.69 -1.84 14.37
C VAL A 135 2.40 -2.04 15.18
N GLU A 136 2.48 -2.39 16.47
CA GLU A 136 1.31 -2.45 17.36
C GLU A 136 0.58 -1.10 17.37
N ASN A 137 1.30 -0.01 17.66
CA ASN A 137 0.73 1.33 17.74
C ASN A 137 0.10 1.75 16.41
N TYR A 138 0.80 1.54 15.30
CA TYR A 138 0.33 1.85 13.95
C TYR A 138 -0.90 1.04 13.57
N SER A 139 -0.95 -0.25 13.90
CA SER A 139 -2.13 -1.09 13.63
C SER A 139 -3.37 -0.60 14.41
N ASN A 140 -3.20 -0.11 15.64
CA ASN A 140 -4.26 0.52 16.42
C ASN A 140 -4.75 1.83 15.77
N ILE A 141 -3.84 2.67 15.27
CA ILE A 141 -4.19 3.90 14.55
C ILE A 141 -4.94 3.56 13.26
N ALA A 142 -4.49 2.57 12.49
CA ALA A 142 -5.16 2.11 11.28
C ALA A 142 -6.61 1.68 11.55
N LYS A 143 -6.83 0.88 12.61
CA LYS A 143 -8.18 0.48 13.06
C LYS A 143 -9.05 1.67 13.45
N LYS A 144 -8.52 2.61 14.26
CA LYS A 144 -9.23 3.84 14.67
C LYS A 144 -9.62 4.72 13.48
N ALA A 145 -8.74 4.79 12.47
CA ALA A 145 -8.99 5.53 11.24
C ALA A 145 -9.89 4.80 10.24
N LYS A 146 -10.31 3.56 10.55
CA LYS A 146 -11.14 2.71 9.68
C LYS A 146 -10.48 2.40 8.34
N LEU A 147 -9.17 2.15 8.34
CA LEU A 147 -8.50 1.59 7.17
C LEU A 147 -8.96 0.16 6.93
N ASP A 148 -8.92 -0.27 5.68
CA ASP A 148 -9.32 -1.64 5.29
C ASP A 148 -8.23 -2.68 5.62
N GLY A 149 -6.98 -2.25 5.82
CA GLY A 149 -5.86 -3.12 6.16
C GLY A 149 -4.55 -2.39 6.37
N ILE A 150 -3.49 -3.16 6.56
CA ILE A 150 -2.14 -2.65 6.73
C ILE A 150 -1.13 -3.41 5.88
N VAL A 151 0.02 -2.76 5.65
CA VAL A 151 1.22 -3.38 5.08
C VAL A 151 2.28 -3.46 6.17
N CYS A 152 2.76 -4.66 6.48
CA CYS A 152 3.80 -4.92 7.46
C CYS A 152 4.71 -6.06 7.01
N SER A 153 5.85 -6.30 7.69
CA SER A 153 6.68 -7.46 7.42
C SER A 153 5.94 -8.77 7.74
N PRO A 154 6.26 -9.88 7.06
CA PRO A 154 5.75 -11.20 7.44
C PRO A 154 5.97 -11.54 8.91
N LEU A 155 7.06 -11.04 9.53
CA LEU A 155 7.39 -11.24 10.94
C LEU A 155 6.33 -10.71 11.91
N GLU A 156 5.58 -9.67 11.51
CA GLU A 156 4.58 -9.03 12.35
C GLU A 156 3.14 -9.53 12.12
N VAL A 157 2.92 -10.43 11.14
CA VAL A 157 1.57 -10.92 10.79
C VAL A 157 0.87 -11.55 11.98
N LYS A 158 1.55 -12.44 12.71
CA LYS A 158 0.97 -13.12 13.89
C LYS A 158 0.56 -12.12 14.97
N LEU A 159 1.39 -11.12 15.23
CA LEU A 159 1.10 -10.03 16.18
C LEU A 159 -0.19 -9.29 15.78
N VAL A 160 -0.25 -8.80 14.56
CA VAL A 160 -1.39 -8.02 14.05
C VAL A 160 -2.68 -8.85 14.05
N LYS A 161 -2.60 -10.11 13.63
CA LYS A 161 -3.75 -11.03 13.63
C LYS A 161 -4.26 -11.33 15.04
N ASN A 162 -3.38 -11.49 16.02
CA ASN A 162 -3.77 -11.67 17.41
C ASN A 162 -4.48 -10.43 17.97
N MET A 163 -4.04 -9.23 17.60
CA MET A 163 -4.63 -7.97 18.09
C MET A 163 -5.96 -7.61 17.42
N HIS A 164 -6.13 -7.90 16.14
CA HIS A 164 -7.23 -7.36 15.34
C HIS A 164 -8.05 -8.42 14.60
N GLY A 165 -7.64 -9.69 14.63
CA GLY A 165 -8.33 -10.77 13.92
C GLY A 165 -8.43 -10.47 12.41
N ASN A 166 -9.67 -10.51 11.91
CA ASN A 166 -9.98 -10.22 10.51
C ASN A 166 -10.44 -8.78 10.24
N ILE A 167 -10.41 -7.90 11.26
CA ILE A 167 -10.81 -6.49 11.10
C ILE A 167 -9.88 -5.78 10.11
N LEU A 168 -8.57 -6.03 10.21
CA LEU A 168 -7.58 -5.50 9.28
C LEU A 168 -7.06 -6.60 8.34
N LYS A 169 -7.15 -6.34 7.05
CA LYS A 169 -6.43 -7.15 6.05
C LYS A 169 -4.93 -6.91 6.23
N VAL A 170 -4.12 -7.96 6.06
CA VAL A 170 -2.65 -7.84 6.17
C VAL A 170 -2.03 -8.19 4.83
N ILE A 171 -1.25 -7.27 4.31
CA ILE A 171 -0.47 -7.42 3.08
C ILE A 171 1.01 -7.43 3.44
N THR A 172 1.72 -8.45 3.00
CA THR A 172 3.14 -8.61 3.32
C THR A 172 4.00 -8.55 2.07
N PRO A 173 4.87 -7.54 1.93
CA PRO A 173 5.99 -7.61 0.99
C PRO A 173 7.10 -8.50 1.56
N GLY A 174 8.08 -8.84 0.73
CA GLY A 174 9.28 -9.53 1.23
C GLY A 174 9.12 -11.04 1.39
N ILE A 175 8.18 -11.68 0.69
CA ILE A 175 8.15 -13.14 0.56
C ILE A 175 9.12 -13.54 -0.55
N ARG A 176 10.08 -14.43 -0.22
CA ARG A 176 11.10 -14.92 -1.14
C ARG A 176 11.21 -16.43 -1.05
N LEU A 177 11.40 -17.10 -2.18
CA LEU A 177 11.70 -18.52 -2.26
C LEU A 177 13.15 -18.79 -1.82
N GLU A 178 14.06 -17.89 -2.23
CA GLU A 178 15.48 -17.95 -1.89
C GLU A 178 15.99 -16.55 -1.53
N LYS A 179 17.05 -16.50 -0.71
CA LYS A 179 17.70 -15.24 -0.31
C LYS A 179 18.52 -14.71 -1.48
N SER A 180 18.19 -13.51 -1.99
CA SER A 180 19.01 -12.83 -3.00
C SER A 180 19.98 -11.85 -2.32
N PHE A 181 21.23 -11.78 -2.82
CA PHE A 181 22.30 -10.92 -2.27
C PHE A 181 22.05 -9.41 -2.44
N ASN A 182 21.11 -9.00 -3.30
CA ASN A 182 20.82 -7.61 -3.64
C ASN A 182 19.38 -7.19 -3.27
N ASP A 183 18.87 -7.63 -2.11
CA ASP A 183 17.50 -7.28 -1.69
C ASP A 183 17.55 -6.05 -0.75
N ASP A 184 16.83 -4.98 -1.12
CA ASP A 184 16.66 -3.76 -0.31
C ASP A 184 15.85 -4.00 0.97
N GLN A 185 15.30 -5.20 1.16
CA GLN A 185 14.47 -5.54 2.31
C GLN A 185 15.27 -6.31 3.36
N SER A 186 15.40 -5.75 4.56
CA SER A 186 16.08 -6.37 5.69
C SER A 186 15.21 -7.39 6.45
N ARG A 187 13.88 -7.35 6.25
CA ARG A 187 12.90 -8.17 6.98
C ARG A 187 12.00 -8.96 6.02
N PHE A 188 12.39 -10.18 5.70
CA PHE A 188 11.71 -11.09 4.79
C PHE A 188 11.58 -12.51 5.39
N LEU A 189 10.68 -13.33 4.82
CA LEU A 189 10.50 -14.74 5.12
C LEU A 189 10.28 -15.54 3.82
N SER A 190 10.52 -16.86 3.90
CA SER A 190 10.02 -17.81 2.90
C SER A 190 8.48 -17.96 3.01
N PRO A 191 7.83 -18.44 1.96
CA PRO A 191 6.40 -18.79 1.99
C PRO A 191 6.03 -19.75 3.09
#